data_431d111c5aec63b90a92573797c1a2aa
#
_entry.id   431d111c5aec63b90a92573797c1a2aa
#
_cell.length_a   1.000
_cell.length_b   1.000
_cell.length_c   1.000
_cell.angle_alpha   90.00
_cell.angle_beta   90.00
_cell.angle_gamma   90.00
#
_symmetry.space_group_name_H-M   'P 1'
#
loop_
_entity.id
_entity.type
_entity.pdbx_description
1 polymer ?
#
loop_
_entity_poly.entity_id
_entity_poly.type
_entity_poly.pdbx_seq_one_letter_code
_entity_poly.pdbx_strand_id
1 'polypeptide(L)'
;VAKKDLALPSVDAWFTLDSTTLSRIKGAAAAMGHSDVNVSMDGSMITLTVKDNDDDTSHSFDIAVEGETDHPDLNVVFNINNLKLIEDGNYRVELSSQFISHFVNTESNTEYWVALQKSSKF
;
A
#
# COMPACT_ATOMS: atom_id res chain seq x y z
N VAL A 1 -21.39 9.32 7.68
CA VAL A 1 -20.83 8.22 6.92
C VAL A 1 -21.08 6.91 7.63
N ALA A 2 -21.67 5.98 6.95
CA ALA A 2 -21.97 4.66 7.48
C ALA A 2 -20.74 3.76 7.44
N LYS A 3 -19.68 4.16 8.11
CA LYS A 3 -18.40 3.45 8.05
C LYS A 3 -18.49 1.99 8.49
N LYS A 4 -19.29 1.74 9.52
CA LYS A 4 -19.43 0.39 10.04
C LYS A 4 -20.14 -0.57 9.07
N ASP A 5 -20.77 -0.02 8.05
CA ASP A 5 -21.38 -0.82 7.00
C ASP A 5 -20.39 -1.13 5.89
N LEU A 6 -19.20 -0.51 5.95
CA LEU A 6 -18.11 -0.75 5.00
C LEU A 6 -17.10 -1.66 5.68
N ALA A 7 -16.92 -2.82 5.14
CA ALA A 7 -15.91 -3.77 5.59
C ALA A 7 -15.27 -4.39 4.36
N LEU A 8 -14.01 -4.77 4.50
CA LEU A 8 -13.38 -5.53 3.42
C LEU A 8 -14.08 -6.88 3.28
N PRO A 9 -14.37 -7.32 2.06
CA PRO A 9 -14.94 -8.64 1.84
C PRO A 9 -14.02 -9.75 2.34
N SER A 10 -12.72 -9.49 2.35
CA SER A 10 -11.72 -10.38 2.92
C SER A 10 -10.48 -9.57 3.29
N VAL A 11 -9.68 -10.07 4.22
CA VAL A 11 -8.36 -9.49 4.52
C VAL A 11 -7.34 -10.52 4.10
N ASP A 12 -6.76 -10.33 2.93
CA ASP A 12 -5.79 -11.27 2.33
C ASP A 12 -4.36 -10.95 2.71
N ALA A 13 -4.11 -9.71 3.13
CA ALA A 13 -2.82 -9.26 3.63
C ALA A 13 -3.02 -8.03 4.49
N TRP A 14 -2.09 -7.79 5.41
CA TRP A 14 -2.06 -6.54 6.16
C TRP A 14 -0.61 -6.13 6.42
N PHE A 15 -0.39 -4.85 6.59
CA PHE A 15 0.90 -4.32 7.00
C PHE A 15 0.71 -3.01 7.74
N THR A 16 1.75 -2.59 8.45
CA THR A 16 1.76 -1.29 9.13
C THR A 16 2.52 -0.27 8.28
N LEU A 17 2.00 0.93 8.22
CA LEU A 17 2.58 2.02 7.46
C LEU A 17 2.67 3.23 8.38
N ASP A 18 3.85 3.46 8.93
CA ASP A 18 4.04 4.59 9.83
C ASP A 18 4.22 5.90 9.04
N SER A 19 4.13 7.00 9.78
CA SER A 19 4.24 8.36 9.21
C SER A 19 5.55 8.56 8.44
N THR A 20 6.65 8.08 8.98
CA THR A 20 7.97 8.20 8.36
C THR A 20 8.03 7.43 7.05
N THR A 21 7.53 6.19 7.04
CA THR A 21 7.52 5.35 5.85
C THR A 21 6.63 5.94 4.76
N LEU A 22 5.45 6.39 5.13
CA LEU A 22 4.52 7.02 4.18
C LEU A 22 5.14 8.26 3.55
N SER A 23 5.78 9.10 4.35
CA SER A 23 6.48 10.29 3.87
C SER A 23 7.61 9.96 2.91
N ARG A 24 8.37 8.91 3.21
CA ARG A 24 9.47 8.44 2.33
C ARG A 24 8.95 7.94 0.99
N ILE A 25 7.86 7.20 1.01
CA ILE A 25 7.25 6.67 -0.22
C ILE A 25 6.77 7.81 -1.11
N LYS A 26 6.07 8.78 -0.54
CA LYS A 26 5.60 9.96 -1.28
C LYS A 26 6.77 10.76 -1.85
N GLY A 27 7.81 10.96 -1.04
CA GLY A 27 9.00 11.70 -1.45
C GLY A 27 9.78 10.99 -2.54
N ALA A 28 9.95 9.67 -2.42
CA ALA A 28 10.64 8.86 -3.42
C ALA A 28 9.89 8.88 -4.76
N ALA A 29 8.57 8.73 -4.73
CA ALA A 29 7.75 8.77 -5.95
C ALA A 29 7.87 10.13 -6.63
N ALA A 30 7.84 11.23 -5.88
CA ALA A 30 7.97 12.57 -6.42
C ALA A 30 9.38 12.80 -7.01
N ALA A 31 10.42 12.37 -6.29
CA ALA A 31 11.80 12.57 -6.72
C ALA A 31 12.14 11.77 -7.99
N MET A 32 11.59 10.56 -8.10
CA MET A 32 11.85 9.68 -9.25
C MET A 32 10.83 9.83 -10.37
N GLY A 33 9.74 10.57 -10.14
CA GLY A 33 8.68 10.73 -11.14
C GLY A 33 7.87 9.46 -11.37
N HIS A 34 7.83 8.55 -10.40
CA HIS A 34 7.11 7.28 -10.53
C HIS A 34 5.67 7.40 -10.05
N SER A 35 4.79 6.59 -10.62
CA SER A 35 3.37 6.61 -10.33
C SER A 35 2.88 5.38 -9.56
N ASP A 36 3.70 4.34 -9.45
CA ASP A 36 3.28 3.07 -8.88
C ASP A 36 4.02 2.75 -7.58
N VAL A 37 3.25 2.21 -6.62
CA VAL A 37 3.80 1.65 -5.38
C VAL A 37 3.36 0.19 -5.32
N ASN A 38 4.33 -0.72 -5.33
CA ASN A 38 4.06 -2.15 -5.28
C ASN A 38 4.22 -2.67 -3.85
N VAL A 39 3.30 -3.55 -3.46
CA VAL A 39 3.37 -4.28 -2.19
C VAL A 39 3.61 -5.75 -2.53
N SER A 40 4.73 -6.29 -2.11
CA SER A 40 5.11 -7.67 -2.43
C SER A 40 5.72 -8.36 -1.22
N MET A 41 5.88 -9.68 -1.34
CA MET A 41 6.60 -10.47 -0.34
C MET A 41 8.04 -10.64 -0.77
N ASP A 42 8.95 -10.43 0.19
CA ASP A 42 10.35 -10.74 0.03
C ASP A 42 10.75 -11.63 1.21
N GLY A 43 10.82 -12.93 0.95
CA GLY A 43 10.97 -13.90 2.02
C GLY A 43 9.77 -13.86 2.95
N SER A 44 9.98 -13.56 4.22
CA SER A 44 8.93 -13.44 5.22
C SER A 44 8.50 -12.00 5.48
N MET A 45 9.04 -11.03 4.73
CA MET A 45 8.77 -9.61 4.94
C MET A 45 7.90 -9.06 3.81
N ILE A 46 6.99 -8.16 4.17
CA ILE A 46 6.26 -7.37 3.19
C ILE A 46 7.14 -6.18 2.81
N THR A 47 7.31 -5.96 1.52
CA THR A 47 8.15 -4.89 0.98
C THR A 47 7.31 -3.95 0.13
N LEU A 48 7.48 -2.66 0.37
CA LEU A 48 6.89 -1.59 -0.45
C LEU A 48 7.96 -1.11 -1.42
N THR A 49 7.62 -1.07 -2.70
CA THR A 49 8.54 -0.66 -3.76
C THR A 49 7.93 0.46 -4.58
N VAL A 50 8.63 1.58 -4.65
CA VAL A 50 8.27 2.68 -5.56
C VAL A 50 9.05 2.47 -6.84
N LYS A 51 8.34 2.25 -7.95
CA LYS A 51 8.98 2.02 -9.24
C LYS A 51 8.03 2.37 -10.37
N ASP A 52 8.58 2.42 -11.59
CA ASP A 52 7.79 2.50 -12.80
C ASP A 52 7.63 1.09 -13.35
N ASN A 53 6.42 0.55 -13.30
CA ASN A 53 6.13 -0.80 -13.77
C ASN A 53 6.24 -0.94 -15.28
N ASP A 54 6.23 0.17 -16.01
CA ASP A 54 6.38 0.19 -17.47
C ASP A 54 7.85 0.30 -17.90
N ASP A 55 8.78 0.50 -16.96
CA ASP A 55 10.20 0.67 -17.27
C ASP A 55 11.06 -0.05 -16.24
N ASP A 56 11.48 -1.27 -16.57
CA ASP A 56 12.30 -2.12 -15.70
C ASP A 56 13.70 -1.56 -15.47
N THR A 57 14.13 -0.59 -16.25
CA THR A 57 15.47 -0.02 -16.14
C THR A 57 15.52 1.20 -15.22
N SER A 58 14.36 1.68 -14.79
CA SER A 58 14.31 2.85 -13.92
C SER A 58 14.75 2.52 -12.49
N HIS A 59 15.12 3.54 -11.75
CA HIS A 59 15.46 3.39 -10.34
C HIS A 59 14.22 3.00 -9.53
N SER A 60 14.45 2.27 -8.44
CA SER A 60 13.39 1.91 -7.52
C SER A 60 13.81 2.23 -6.07
N PHE A 61 12.82 2.34 -5.21
CA PHE A 61 13.01 2.54 -3.78
C PHE A 61 12.22 1.48 -3.03
N ASP A 62 12.93 0.67 -2.23
CA ASP A 62 12.33 -0.44 -1.48
C ASP A 62 12.40 -0.17 0.01
N ILE A 63 11.34 -0.51 0.73
CA ILE A 63 11.33 -0.45 2.18
C ILE A 63 10.52 -1.61 2.73
N ALA A 64 11.09 -2.35 3.70
CA ALA A 64 10.40 -3.44 4.37
C ALA A 64 9.52 -2.90 5.48
N VAL A 65 8.34 -3.51 5.65
CA VAL A 65 7.38 -3.14 6.68
C VAL A 65 6.91 -4.39 7.42
N GLU A 66 6.35 -4.18 8.60
CA GLU A 66 5.77 -5.26 9.38
C GLU A 66 4.40 -5.62 8.81
N GLY A 67 4.16 -6.90 8.62
CA GLY A 67 2.88 -7.36 8.12
C GLY A 67 2.87 -8.86 7.85
N GLU A 68 1.72 -9.36 7.40
CA GLU A 68 1.52 -10.78 7.13
C GLU A 68 0.60 -10.98 5.93
N THR A 69 0.83 -12.08 5.22
CA THR A 69 -0.08 -12.57 4.19
C THR A 69 0.14 -14.06 3.98
N ASP A 70 -0.94 -14.75 3.58
CA ASP A 70 -0.87 -16.14 3.16
C ASP A 70 -0.61 -16.28 1.65
N HIS A 71 -0.41 -15.17 0.95
CA HIS A 71 -0.22 -15.14 -0.50
C HIS A 71 1.27 -14.93 -0.84
N PRO A 72 2.02 -16.02 -1.15
CA PRO A 72 3.47 -15.89 -1.39
C PRO A 72 3.80 -15.10 -2.66
N ASP A 73 2.88 -15.04 -3.59
CA ASP A 73 3.06 -14.32 -4.86
C ASP A 73 2.41 -12.92 -4.85
N LEU A 74 2.13 -12.40 -3.67
CA LEU A 74 1.49 -11.10 -3.51
C LEU A 74 2.25 -10.01 -4.28
N ASN A 75 1.54 -9.29 -5.12
CA ASN A 75 2.06 -8.11 -5.81
C ASN A 75 0.92 -7.14 -6.07
N VAL A 76 0.62 -6.34 -5.06
CA VAL A 76 -0.45 -5.36 -5.10
C VAL A 76 0.12 -4.03 -5.55
N VAL A 77 -0.59 -3.34 -6.41
CA VAL A 77 -0.14 -2.07 -6.97
C VAL A 77 -1.09 -0.94 -6.59
N PHE A 78 -0.52 0.11 -5.99
CA PHE A 78 -1.23 1.36 -5.70
C PHE A 78 -0.78 2.44 -6.67
N ASN A 79 -1.71 3.29 -7.04
CA ASN A 79 -1.36 4.54 -7.73
C ASN A 79 -0.96 5.58 -6.70
N ILE A 80 0.19 6.20 -6.87
CA ILE A 80 0.69 7.20 -5.91
C ILE A 80 -0.26 8.37 -5.73
N ASN A 81 -1.03 8.71 -6.74
CA ASN A 81 -2.00 9.81 -6.65
C ASN A 81 -3.07 9.54 -5.61
N ASN A 82 -3.44 8.27 -5.42
CA ASN A 82 -4.38 7.87 -4.36
C ASN A 82 -3.73 7.96 -2.98
N LEU A 83 -2.45 7.63 -2.87
CA LEU A 83 -1.72 7.71 -1.61
C LEU A 83 -1.45 9.15 -1.18
N LYS A 84 -1.30 10.06 -2.13
CA LYS A 84 -1.11 11.49 -1.83
C LYS A 84 -2.29 12.12 -1.12
N LEU A 85 -3.47 11.53 -1.25
CA LEU A 85 -4.69 12.01 -0.59
C LEU A 85 -4.74 11.61 0.89
N ILE A 86 -3.89 10.65 1.30
CA ILE A 86 -3.86 10.15 2.67
C ILE A 86 -3.00 11.10 3.51
N GLU A 87 -3.56 11.58 4.61
CA GLU A 87 -2.83 12.45 5.55
C GLU A 87 -1.69 11.68 6.21
N ASP A 88 -0.63 12.39 6.56
CA ASP A 88 0.47 11.79 7.30
C ASP A 88 -0.03 11.24 8.63
N GLY A 89 0.45 10.07 8.99
CA GLY A 89 0.04 9.39 10.21
C GLY A 89 0.47 7.94 10.19
N ASN A 90 0.14 7.24 11.25
CA ASN A 90 0.44 5.82 11.38
C ASN A 90 -0.82 5.02 11.05
N TYR A 91 -0.68 4.07 10.14
CA TYR A 91 -1.81 3.31 9.61
C TYR A 91 -1.58 1.80 9.70
N ARG A 92 -2.68 1.07 9.90
CA ARG A 92 -2.77 -0.33 9.57
C ARG A 92 -3.43 -0.42 8.21
N VAL A 93 -2.79 -1.08 7.27
CA VAL A 93 -3.30 -1.23 5.91
C VAL A 93 -3.72 -2.67 5.71
N GLU A 94 -4.97 -2.87 5.31
CA GLU A 94 -5.52 -4.18 5.01
C GLU A 94 -5.81 -4.26 3.51
N LEU A 95 -5.45 -5.38 2.89
CA LEU A 95 -5.60 -5.59 1.46
C LEU A 95 -6.58 -6.71 1.19
N SER A 96 -7.48 -6.50 0.25
CA SER A 96 -8.46 -7.50 -0.17
C SER A 96 -8.24 -7.91 -1.62
N SER A 97 -8.38 -9.21 -1.89
CA SER A 97 -8.35 -9.74 -3.25
C SER A 97 -9.51 -9.27 -4.12
N GLN A 98 -10.46 -8.55 -3.54
CA GLN A 98 -11.52 -7.85 -4.29
C GLN A 98 -11.04 -6.48 -4.81
N PHE A 99 -9.74 -6.24 -4.79
CA PHE A 99 -9.06 -5.07 -5.35
C PHE A 99 -9.41 -3.77 -4.63
N ILE A 100 -9.51 -3.87 -3.30
CA ILE A 100 -9.71 -2.72 -2.44
C ILE A 100 -8.82 -2.83 -1.20
N SER A 101 -8.37 -1.69 -0.69
CA SER A 101 -7.62 -1.61 0.55
C SER A 101 -8.33 -0.72 1.56
N HIS A 102 -8.00 -0.93 2.82
CA HIS A 102 -8.54 -0.16 3.94
C HIS A 102 -7.39 0.35 4.79
N PHE A 103 -7.24 1.66 4.86
CA PHE A 103 -6.22 2.32 5.67
C PHE A 103 -6.89 2.83 6.94
N VAL A 104 -6.46 2.31 8.08
CA VAL A 104 -6.99 2.72 9.39
C VAL A 104 -5.90 3.44 10.16
N ASN A 105 -6.15 4.71 10.49
CA ASN A 105 -5.22 5.47 11.32
C ASN A 105 -5.26 4.90 12.73
N THR A 106 -4.08 4.55 13.28
CA THR A 106 -3.97 3.91 14.59
C THR A 106 -4.12 4.88 15.76
N GLU A 107 -4.10 6.19 15.49
CA GLU A 107 -4.12 7.23 16.52
C GLU A 107 -5.35 8.13 16.44
N SER A 108 -6.15 8.00 15.40
CA SER A 108 -7.36 8.80 15.21
C SER A 108 -8.46 7.94 14.60
N ASN A 109 -9.64 8.53 14.39
CA ASN A 109 -10.76 7.83 13.77
C ASN A 109 -10.76 7.93 12.25
N THR A 110 -9.66 8.36 11.66
CA THR A 110 -9.55 8.55 10.21
C THR A 110 -9.35 7.21 9.52
N GLU A 111 -10.10 6.98 8.46
CA GLU A 111 -10.00 5.79 7.62
C GLU A 111 -10.07 6.19 6.16
N TYR A 112 -9.41 5.40 5.31
CA TYR A 112 -9.44 5.59 3.87
C TYR A 112 -9.70 4.25 3.19
N TRP A 113 -10.49 4.27 2.13
CA TRP A 113 -10.71 3.12 1.26
C TRP A 113 -10.08 3.45 -0.08
N VAL A 114 -9.12 2.65 -0.49
CA VAL A 114 -8.32 2.92 -1.70
C VAL A 114 -8.40 1.71 -2.62
N ALA A 115 -8.83 1.93 -3.85
CA ALA A 115 -8.87 0.88 -4.86
C ALA A 115 -7.45 0.49 -5.26
N LEU A 116 -7.25 -0.81 -5.50
CA LEU A 116 -6.00 -1.35 -6.03
C LEU A 116 -6.05 -1.29 -7.56
N GLN A 117 -4.89 -1.21 -8.18
CA GLN A 117 -4.81 -1.28 -9.64
C GLN A 117 -5.15 -2.68 -10.14
N LYS A 118 -5.70 -2.77 -11.33
CA LYS A 118 -6.11 -4.05 -11.94
C LYS A 118 -4.95 -5.01 -12.16
N SER A 119 -3.74 -4.49 -12.21
CA SER A 119 -2.52 -5.30 -12.34
C SER A 119 -2.13 -5.99 -11.04
N SER A 120 -2.82 -5.70 -9.94
CA SER A 120 -2.55 -6.33 -8.65
C SER A 120 -2.81 -7.83 -8.70
N LYS A 121 -1.99 -8.59 -7.96
CA LYS A 121 -2.10 -10.05 -7.87
C LYS A 121 -2.00 -10.50 -6.42
N PHE A 122 -2.70 -11.55 -6.12
CA PHE A 122 -2.68 -12.19 -4.79
C PHE A 122 -2.23 -13.63 -4.86
#